data_fe6fbb370381b7062d11bcd0e70b53e9
#
_entry.id   fe6fbb370381b7062d11bcd0e70b53e9
#
_cell.length_a   1.000
_cell.length_b   1.000
_cell.length_c   1.000
_cell.angle_alpha   90.00
_cell.angle_beta   90.00
_cell.angle_gamma   90.00
#
_symmetry.space_group_name_H-M   'P 1'
#
loop_
_entity.id
_entity.type
_entity.pdbx_description
1 polymer ?
#
loop_
_entity_poly.entity_id
_entity_poly.type
_entity_poly.pdbx_seq_one_letter_code
_entity_poly.pdbx_strand_id
1 'polypeptide(L)'
;MIQPLIDSSLGVTPARQHLLWNDPANRYLRRRGFASYLATADIWPSADVGDDFRTSELCNIPVVFAQGNWDINTPVENTFEIAPYFPSSRTIIAERGGHGVLEPIAQQRPKVWAEIEEFIRNGDFNDIPIVVTLEPSQRFEPPTFKLPQQ
;
A
#
# COMPACT_ATOMS: atom_id res chain seq x y z
N MET A 1 -21.51 -3.99 3.83
CA MET A 1 -20.74 -3.41 2.71
C MET A 1 -20.29 -2.01 3.12
N ILE A 2 -19.08 -1.91 3.72
CA ILE A 2 -18.56 -0.66 4.33
C ILE A 2 -17.62 0.06 3.36
N GLN A 3 -16.93 -0.69 2.48
CA GLN A 3 -15.89 -0.15 1.60
C GLN A 3 -16.31 1.07 0.75
N PRO A 4 -17.45 1.04 0.02
CA PRO A 4 -17.88 2.21 -0.76
C PRO A 4 -18.17 3.46 0.09
N LEU A 5 -18.52 3.27 1.38
CA LEU A 5 -18.71 4.35 2.34
C LEU A 5 -17.40 5.07 2.65
N ILE A 6 -16.39 4.27 2.97
CA ILE A 6 -15.06 4.78 3.29
C ILE A 6 -14.48 5.49 2.07
N ASP A 7 -14.53 4.85 0.90
CA ASP A 7 -13.94 5.38 -0.32
C ASP A 7 -14.59 6.68 -0.77
N SER A 8 -15.92 6.80 -0.67
CA SER A 8 -16.62 8.03 -1.03
C SER A 8 -16.38 9.16 -0.03
N SER A 9 -16.20 8.85 1.26
CA SER A 9 -15.89 9.85 2.29
C SER A 9 -14.44 10.31 2.22
N LEU A 10 -13.50 9.40 1.97
CA LEU A 10 -12.09 9.73 1.81
C LEU A 10 -11.82 10.50 0.52
N GLY A 11 -12.47 10.13 -0.59
CA GLY A 11 -12.29 10.79 -1.88
C GLY A 11 -10.84 10.83 -2.37
N VAL A 12 -10.56 11.77 -3.26
CA VAL A 12 -9.21 12.05 -3.77
C VAL A 12 -9.04 13.55 -3.95
N THR A 13 -7.81 14.06 -3.78
CA THR A 13 -7.52 15.45 -4.09
C THR A 13 -7.67 15.72 -5.60
N PRO A 14 -7.98 16.97 -6.03
CA PRO A 14 -8.06 17.32 -7.45
C PRO A 14 -6.79 16.99 -8.22
N ALA A 15 -5.62 17.18 -7.62
CA ALA A 15 -4.33 16.84 -8.23
C ALA A 15 -4.20 15.33 -8.46
N ARG A 16 -4.54 14.51 -7.47
CA ARG A 16 -4.51 13.04 -7.60
C ARG A 16 -5.53 12.54 -8.62
N GLN A 17 -6.73 13.11 -8.63
CA GLN A 17 -7.75 12.79 -9.62
C GLN A 17 -7.26 13.08 -11.04
N HIS A 18 -6.58 14.22 -11.24
CA HIS A 18 -6.00 14.56 -12.54
C HIS A 18 -4.96 13.52 -12.99
N LEU A 19 -4.07 13.10 -12.11
CA LEU A 19 -3.08 12.05 -12.40
C LEU A 19 -3.75 10.73 -12.78
N LEU A 20 -4.72 10.27 -11.97
CA LEU A 20 -5.43 9.03 -12.21
C LEU A 20 -6.18 9.03 -13.56
N TRP A 21 -6.78 10.15 -13.94
CA TRP A 21 -7.57 10.24 -15.16
C TRP A 21 -6.71 10.36 -16.43
N ASN A 22 -5.49 10.85 -16.30
CA ASN A 22 -4.55 10.99 -17.41
C ASN A 22 -3.50 9.87 -17.44
N ASP A 23 -3.61 8.86 -16.57
CA ASP A 23 -2.71 7.71 -16.57
C ASP A 23 -2.78 6.96 -17.90
N PRO A 24 -1.64 6.68 -18.56
CA PRO A 24 -1.60 5.91 -19.80
C PRO A 24 -2.26 4.52 -19.71
N ALA A 25 -2.28 3.90 -18.52
CA ALA A 25 -2.95 2.62 -18.27
C ALA A 25 -4.46 2.68 -18.53
N ASN A 26 -5.09 3.86 -18.48
CA ASN A 26 -6.51 4.04 -18.82
C ASN A 26 -6.85 3.65 -20.26
N ARG A 27 -5.83 3.59 -21.14
CA ARG A 27 -6.00 3.07 -22.51
C ARG A 27 -6.43 1.59 -22.50
N TYR A 28 -5.98 0.82 -21.52
CA TYR A 28 -6.23 -0.61 -21.41
C TYR A 28 -7.30 -0.94 -20.37
N LEU A 29 -7.20 -0.33 -19.21
CA LEU A 29 -8.04 -0.63 -18.04
C LEU A 29 -9.36 0.15 -18.06
N ARG A 30 -9.44 1.23 -18.83
CA ARG A 30 -10.53 2.21 -18.83
C ARG A 30 -10.71 2.83 -17.43
N ARG A 31 -11.55 3.85 -17.30
CA ARG A 31 -11.79 4.54 -16.02
C ARG A 31 -12.72 3.78 -15.06
N ARG A 32 -13.01 2.50 -15.32
CA ARG A 32 -14.03 1.73 -14.58
C ARG A 32 -13.72 1.52 -13.10
N GLY A 33 -12.42 1.46 -12.73
CA GLY A 33 -12.03 1.24 -11.33
C GLY A 33 -12.37 2.42 -10.41
N PHE A 34 -12.27 3.67 -10.90
CA PHE A 34 -12.47 4.86 -10.09
C PHE A 34 -13.85 5.51 -10.30
N ALA A 35 -14.43 5.39 -11.49
CA ALA A 35 -15.69 6.05 -11.81
C ALA A 35 -16.84 5.62 -10.89
N SER A 36 -16.86 4.38 -10.46
CA SER A 36 -17.91 3.87 -9.54
C SER A 36 -17.80 4.48 -8.14
N TYR A 37 -16.60 4.67 -7.62
CA TYR A 37 -16.40 5.29 -6.31
C TYR A 37 -16.74 6.77 -6.32
N LEU A 38 -16.29 7.50 -7.33
CA LEU A 38 -16.62 8.92 -7.47
C LEU A 38 -18.11 9.16 -7.74
N ALA A 39 -18.77 8.29 -8.50
CA ALA A 39 -20.19 8.40 -8.79
C ALA A 39 -21.08 8.13 -7.57
N THR A 40 -20.58 7.46 -6.54
CA THR A 40 -21.34 7.23 -5.29
C THR A 40 -21.24 8.40 -4.32
N ALA A 41 -20.27 9.29 -4.46
CA ALA A 41 -20.05 10.42 -3.55
C ALA A 41 -21.30 11.33 -3.47
N ASP A 42 -21.94 11.60 -4.60
CA ASP A 42 -23.10 12.51 -4.68
C ASP A 42 -24.39 11.94 -4.07
N ILE A 43 -24.50 10.61 -3.98
CA ILE A 43 -25.71 9.92 -3.49
C ILE A 43 -25.51 9.31 -2.11
N TRP A 44 -24.30 9.39 -1.55
CA TRP A 44 -23.97 8.77 -0.29
C TRP A 44 -24.03 9.78 0.88
N PRO A 45 -24.60 9.42 2.03
CA PRO A 45 -24.77 10.35 3.14
C PRO A 45 -23.50 10.63 3.96
N SER A 46 -22.36 10.04 3.61
CA SER A 46 -21.11 10.32 4.34
C SER A 46 -20.57 11.69 3.95
N ALA A 47 -20.18 12.47 4.94
CA ALA A 47 -19.48 13.74 4.69
C ALA A 47 -18.12 13.49 4.06
N ASP A 48 -17.76 14.33 3.09
CA ASP A 48 -16.38 14.43 2.59
C ASP A 48 -15.46 14.94 3.71
N VAL A 49 -14.35 14.23 3.96
CA VAL A 49 -13.35 14.62 5.00
C VAL A 49 -12.57 15.87 4.63
N GLY A 50 -12.59 16.30 3.38
CA GLY A 50 -11.90 17.48 2.87
C GLY A 50 -10.45 17.23 2.47
N ASP A 51 -9.92 18.16 1.66
CA ASP A 51 -8.57 18.03 1.10
C ASP A 51 -7.47 18.21 2.14
N ASP A 52 -7.71 18.99 3.19
CA ASP A 52 -6.76 19.16 4.30
C ASP A 52 -6.47 17.81 4.98
N PHE A 53 -7.51 16.96 5.16
CA PHE A 53 -7.34 15.63 5.74
C PHE A 53 -6.60 14.66 4.79
N ARG A 54 -6.70 14.87 3.48
CA ARG A 54 -6.04 14.05 2.45
C ARG A 54 -4.59 14.44 2.22
N THR A 55 -4.17 15.58 2.73
CA THR A 55 -2.81 16.10 2.54
C THR A 55 -1.92 15.61 3.66
N SER A 56 -0.82 14.94 3.31
CA SER A 56 0.15 14.49 4.30
C SER A 56 0.98 15.68 4.82
N GLU A 57 1.12 15.77 6.13
CA GLU A 57 1.95 16.75 6.81
C GLU A 57 3.16 16.06 7.46
N LEU A 58 4.24 16.83 7.71
CA LEU A 58 5.41 16.32 8.41
C LEU A 58 5.01 15.88 9.83
N CYS A 59 5.32 14.62 10.15
CA CYS A 59 5.02 14.01 11.42
C CYS A 59 6.27 13.33 12.00
N ASN A 60 6.68 13.72 13.20
CA ASN A 60 7.87 13.20 13.88
C ASN A 60 7.61 11.93 14.71
N ILE A 61 6.42 11.37 14.61
CA ILE A 61 6.12 10.09 15.29
C ILE A 61 6.99 9.00 14.64
N PRO A 62 7.70 8.18 15.43
CA PRO A 62 8.43 7.04 14.88
C PRO A 62 7.47 6.04 14.21
N VAL A 63 7.79 5.63 12.99
CA VAL A 63 6.94 4.72 12.21
C VAL A 63 7.79 3.65 11.52
N VAL A 64 7.30 2.41 11.55
CA VAL A 64 7.78 1.34 10.67
C VAL A 64 6.73 1.06 9.62
N PHE A 65 7.09 1.27 8.36
CA PHE A 65 6.31 0.85 7.21
C PHE A 65 6.74 -0.56 6.80
N ALA A 66 5.81 -1.51 6.73
CA ALA A 66 6.08 -2.85 6.22
C ALA A 66 5.21 -3.10 4.98
N GLN A 67 5.85 -3.23 3.82
CA GLN A 67 5.18 -3.27 2.53
C GLN A 67 5.65 -4.45 1.68
N GLY A 68 4.70 -5.20 1.11
CA GLY A 68 4.99 -6.25 0.13
C GLY A 68 5.16 -5.70 -1.28
N ASN A 69 6.20 -6.15 -2.00
CA ASN A 69 6.40 -5.70 -3.38
C ASN A 69 5.50 -6.41 -4.41
N TRP A 70 4.72 -7.41 -3.98
CA TRP A 70 3.67 -8.05 -4.77
C TRP A 70 2.26 -7.64 -4.35
N ASP A 71 2.14 -6.61 -3.53
CA ASP A 71 0.85 -6.06 -3.13
C ASP A 71 0.25 -5.22 -4.26
N ILE A 72 -0.81 -5.73 -4.86
CA ILE A 72 -1.56 -5.05 -5.92
C ILE A 72 -2.71 -4.18 -5.40
N ASN A 73 -3.07 -4.32 -4.13
CA ASN A 73 -4.14 -3.53 -3.51
C ASN A 73 -3.62 -2.18 -3.02
N THR A 74 -2.49 -2.22 -2.33
CA THR A 74 -1.75 -1.05 -1.87
C THR A 74 -0.31 -1.15 -2.38
N PRO A 75 -0.04 -0.70 -3.61
CA PRO A 75 1.28 -0.83 -4.22
C PRO A 75 2.39 -0.15 -3.41
N VAL A 76 3.62 -0.65 -3.55
CA VAL A 76 4.80 -0.17 -2.81
C VAL A 76 5.05 1.33 -3.03
N GLU A 77 4.63 1.86 -4.15
CA GLU A 77 4.70 3.27 -4.51
C GLU A 77 3.95 4.16 -3.51
N ASN A 78 2.84 3.67 -2.95
CA ASN A 78 2.09 4.40 -1.91
C ASN A 78 2.95 4.60 -0.65
N THR A 79 3.75 3.60 -0.28
CA THR A 79 4.68 3.72 0.84
C THR A 79 5.78 4.74 0.53
N PHE A 80 6.34 4.73 -0.67
CA PHE A 80 7.35 5.71 -1.08
C PHE A 80 6.79 7.13 -1.19
N GLU A 81 5.52 7.29 -1.49
CA GLU A 81 4.85 8.59 -1.50
C GLU A 81 4.64 9.16 -0.09
N ILE A 82 4.32 8.31 0.89
CA ILE A 82 3.98 8.75 2.25
C ILE A 82 5.18 8.78 3.20
N ALA A 83 6.16 7.88 3.08
CA ALA A 83 7.29 7.76 3.99
C ALA A 83 8.10 9.06 4.17
N PRO A 84 8.29 9.93 3.16
CA PRO A 84 9.01 11.20 3.32
C PRO A 84 8.37 12.17 4.32
N TYR A 85 7.09 12.02 4.62
CA TYR A 85 6.41 12.83 5.63
C TYR A 85 6.68 12.37 7.07
N PHE A 86 7.37 11.23 7.24
CA PHE A 86 7.76 10.66 8.53
C PHE A 86 9.29 10.56 8.63
N PRO A 87 9.99 11.65 8.97
CA PRO A 87 11.46 11.66 9.00
C PRO A 87 12.04 10.65 10.01
N SER A 88 11.29 10.30 11.06
CA SER A 88 11.62 9.27 12.03
C SER A 88 10.98 7.93 11.64
N SER A 89 11.24 7.45 10.41
CA SER A 89 10.66 6.19 9.95
C SER A 89 11.69 5.19 9.42
N ARG A 90 11.29 3.92 9.41
CA ARG A 90 11.98 2.83 8.73
C ARG A 90 11.00 2.11 7.81
N THR A 91 11.40 1.88 6.57
CA THR A 91 10.60 1.11 5.61
C THR A 91 11.22 -0.28 5.41
N ILE A 92 10.40 -1.31 5.55
CA ILE A 92 10.72 -2.70 5.23
C ILE A 92 10.02 -3.05 3.94
N ILE A 93 10.77 -3.38 2.90
CA ILE A 93 10.23 -3.98 1.68
C ILE A 93 10.32 -5.49 1.79
N ALA A 94 9.17 -6.14 1.87
CA ALA A 94 9.07 -7.59 1.87
C ALA A 94 8.99 -8.09 0.41
N GLU A 95 10.12 -8.58 -0.11
CA GLU A 95 10.16 -9.21 -1.42
C GLU A 95 9.28 -10.46 -1.44
N ARG A 96 8.48 -10.61 -2.49
CA ARG A 96 7.46 -11.67 -2.67
C ARG A 96 6.33 -11.60 -1.63
N GLY A 97 6.26 -10.52 -0.85
CA GLY A 97 5.16 -10.24 0.06
C GLY A 97 3.97 -9.68 -0.69
N GLY A 98 2.78 -10.18 -0.39
CA GLY A 98 1.51 -9.63 -0.85
C GLY A 98 0.93 -8.62 0.15
N HIS A 99 -0.39 -8.47 0.13
CA HIS A 99 -1.11 -7.64 1.08
C HIS A 99 -1.04 -8.26 2.49
N GLY A 100 -0.68 -7.43 3.50
CA GLY A 100 -0.60 -7.90 4.88
C GLY A 100 0.67 -8.69 5.21
N VAL A 101 1.86 -8.10 5.04
CA VAL A 101 3.17 -8.76 5.17
C VAL A 101 3.61 -9.06 6.60
N LEU A 102 3.00 -8.48 7.62
CA LEU A 102 3.47 -8.63 9.02
C LEU A 102 3.40 -10.09 9.49
N GLU A 103 2.33 -10.79 9.19
CA GLU A 103 2.20 -12.21 9.56
C GLU A 103 3.24 -13.09 8.84
N PRO A 104 3.44 -13.02 7.53
CA PRO A 104 4.54 -13.71 6.85
C PRO A 104 5.94 -13.37 7.40
N ILE A 105 6.19 -12.11 7.77
CA ILE A 105 7.46 -11.72 8.41
C ILE A 105 7.59 -12.42 9.76
N ALA A 106 6.56 -12.41 10.60
CA ALA A 106 6.60 -13.06 11.91
C ALA A 106 6.88 -14.56 11.79
N GLN A 107 6.26 -15.22 10.81
CA GLN A 107 6.42 -16.66 10.59
C GLN A 107 7.77 -17.06 9.98
N GLN A 108 8.25 -16.30 9.00
CA GLN A 108 9.40 -16.69 8.18
C GLN A 108 10.70 -15.97 8.58
N ARG A 109 10.59 -14.85 9.27
CA ARG A 109 11.71 -13.99 9.70
C ARG A 109 11.56 -13.56 11.17
N PRO A 110 11.57 -14.53 12.11
CA PRO A 110 11.28 -14.24 13.51
C PRO A 110 12.25 -13.23 14.15
N LYS A 111 13.49 -13.14 13.65
CA LYS A 111 14.43 -12.10 14.12
C LYS A 111 13.96 -10.70 13.71
N VAL A 112 13.53 -10.51 12.45
CA VAL A 112 13.00 -9.22 11.99
C VAL A 112 11.73 -8.87 12.74
N TRP A 113 10.88 -9.87 13.02
CA TRP A 113 9.69 -9.66 13.85
C TRP A 113 10.05 -9.17 15.26
N ALA A 114 11.06 -9.76 15.90
CA ALA A 114 11.52 -9.33 17.21
C ALA A 114 12.01 -7.86 17.21
N GLU A 115 12.70 -7.42 16.15
CA GLU A 115 13.10 -6.01 15.98
C GLU A 115 11.89 -5.08 15.81
N ILE A 116 10.85 -5.52 15.08
CA ILE A 116 9.59 -4.76 14.97
C ILE A 116 8.90 -4.66 16.34
N GLU A 117 8.85 -5.76 17.10
CA GLU A 117 8.29 -5.75 18.47
C GLU A 117 9.09 -4.84 19.42
N GLU A 118 10.40 -4.82 19.30
CA GLU A 118 11.26 -3.93 20.08
C GLU A 118 11.02 -2.46 19.71
N PHE A 119 10.89 -2.17 18.42
CA PHE A 119 10.47 -0.84 17.97
C PHE A 119 9.12 -0.42 18.59
N ILE A 120 8.13 -1.31 18.61
CA ILE A 120 6.81 -1.01 19.19
C ILE A 120 6.93 -0.68 20.69
N ARG A 121 7.89 -1.29 21.42
CA ARG A 121 8.08 -1.07 22.85
C ARG A 121 8.85 0.21 23.18
N ASN A 122 9.88 0.53 22.41
CA ASN A 122 10.82 1.59 22.78
C ASN A 122 11.09 2.63 21.67
N GLY A 123 10.56 2.43 20.46
CA GLY A 123 10.78 3.33 19.32
C GLY A 123 12.13 3.15 18.61
N ASP A 124 12.93 2.13 18.98
CA ASP A 124 14.21 1.85 18.33
C ASP A 124 14.02 0.97 17.10
N PHE A 125 14.60 1.39 15.95
CA PHE A 125 14.52 0.67 14.68
C PHE A 125 15.91 0.53 14.00
N ASN A 126 17.00 0.66 14.75
CA ASN A 126 18.35 0.63 14.18
C ASN A 126 18.68 -0.69 13.48
N ASP A 127 18.19 -1.80 14.01
CA ASP A 127 18.46 -3.16 13.51
C ASP A 127 17.39 -3.65 12.52
N ILE A 128 16.32 -2.88 12.30
CA ILE A 128 15.28 -3.24 11.33
C ILE A 128 15.85 -3.17 9.90
N PRO A 129 15.84 -4.27 9.14
CA PRO A 129 16.35 -4.29 7.77
C PRO A 129 15.45 -3.50 6.82
N ILE A 130 16.03 -2.96 5.74
CA ILE A 130 15.28 -2.27 4.68
C ILE A 130 14.57 -3.27 3.77
N VAL A 131 15.16 -4.45 3.55
CA VAL A 131 14.61 -5.50 2.67
C VAL A 131 14.60 -6.83 3.40
N VAL A 132 13.51 -7.56 3.26
CA VAL A 132 13.38 -8.96 3.68
C VAL A 132 12.84 -9.77 2.53
N THR A 133 13.42 -10.94 2.26
CA THR A 133 12.92 -11.85 1.24
C THR A 133 12.07 -12.92 1.90
N LEU A 134 10.83 -13.05 1.44
CA LEU A 134 9.88 -14.07 1.89
C LEU A 134 9.81 -15.23 0.89
N GLU A 135 9.50 -16.41 1.38
CA GLU A 135 9.03 -17.49 0.51
C GLU A 135 7.59 -17.17 0.09
N PRO A 136 7.27 -17.35 -1.19
CA PRO A 136 5.93 -17.05 -1.67
C PRO A 136 4.91 -17.97 -1.01
N SER A 137 3.78 -17.40 -0.60
CA SER A 137 2.66 -18.17 -0.03
C SER A 137 2.03 -19.15 -1.03
N GLN A 138 2.23 -18.89 -2.32
CA GLN A 138 1.78 -19.76 -3.40
C GLN A 138 2.93 -20.03 -4.37
N ARG A 139 3.05 -21.27 -4.80
CA ARG A 139 4.01 -21.66 -5.85
C ARG A 139 3.37 -21.35 -7.21
N PHE A 140 4.08 -20.59 -8.02
CA PHE A 140 3.71 -20.43 -9.42
C PHE A 140 4.07 -21.72 -10.16
N GLU A 141 3.08 -22.42 -10.68
CA GLU A 141 3.30 -23.53 -11.58
C GLU A 141 3.48 -22.99 -13.02
N PRO A 142 4.51 -23.43 -13.74
CA PRO A 142 4.66 -23.03 -15.13
C PRO A 142 3.47 -23.56 -15.95
N PRO A 143 3.02 -22.84 -16.99
CA PRO A 143 1.92 -23.30 -17.83
C PRO A 143 2.26 -24.62 -18.52
N THR A 144 1.32 -25.54 -18.54
CA THR A 144 1.47 -26.84 -19.23
C THR A 144 1.32 -26.74 -20.74
N PHE A 145 0.87 -25.60 -21.27
CA PHE A 145 0.74 -25.34 -22.70
C PHE A 145 1.97 -24.59 -23.23
N LYS A 146 2.28 -24.81 -24.51
CA LYS A 146 3.36 -24.08 -25.18
C LYS A 146 2.93 -22.62 -25.40
N LEU A 147 3.71 -21.66 -24.90
CA LEU A 147 3.52 -20.26 -25.22
C LEU A 147 3.83 -20.03 -26.73
N PRO A 148 3.08 -19.16 -27.43
CA PRO A 148 3.44 -18.75 -28.78
C PRO A 148 4.86 -18.18 -28.77
N GLN A 149 5.69 -18.66 -29.68
CA GLN A 149 7.00 -18.05 -29.91
C GLN A 149 6.76 -16.67 -30.55
N GLN A 150 7.35 -15.63 -29.96
CA GLN A 150 7.32 -14.28 -30.52
C GLN A 150 8.21 -14.17 -31.73
#